data_826790f4c6c424959f3cfbbb28bc61bb
#
_entry.id   826790f4c6c424959f3cfbbb28bc61bb
#
_cell.length_a   1.000
_cell.length_b   1.000
_cell.length_c   1.000
_cell.angle_alpha   90.00
_cell.angle_beta   90.00
_cell.angle_gamma   90.00
#
_symmetry.space_group_name_H-M   'P 1'
#
loop_
_entity.id
_entity.type
_entity.pdbx_description
1 polymer ?
#
loop_
_entity_poly.entity_id
_entity_poly.type
_entity_poly.pdbx_seq_one_letter_code
_entity_poly.pdbx_strand_id
1 'polypeptide(L)'
;MSLDRKYAIASRIVREIRRDRRSIAMIIGAPVIVMSLIGFSFQTQKSVLNEAAPALIATMVMFFVFVLTAVSFLRERSQGTLERLLSTAVSRGDLLVGYLTGFLIFALIQSLIILMYTLFVINVDYAGKLWDIIFILLIVTITSVNMGIFVSTFARNEFQII
;
A
#
# COMPACT_ATOMS: atom_id res chain seq x y z
N MET A 1 -2.91 -17.21 21.15
CA MET A 1 -2.79 -15.99 20.30
C MET A 1 -3.82 -14.98 20.79
N SER A 2 -3.42 -13.90 21.43
CA SER A 2 -4.38 -12.90 21.95
C SER A 2 -4.68 -11.85 20.86
N LEU A 3 -5.95 -11.68 20.52
CA LEU A 3 -6.43 -10.65 19.58
C LEU A 3 -6.00 -9.25 20.00
N ASP A 4 -5.96 -8.99 21.31
CA ASP A 4 -5.57 -7.70 21.88
C ASP A 4 -4.13 -7.30 21.52
N ARG A 5 -3.18 -8.26 21.48
CA ARG A 5 -1.79 -8.00 21.12
C ARG A 5 -1.64 -7.62 19.65
N LYS A 6 -2.34 -8.31 18.75
CA LYS A 6 -2.34 -8.01 17.31
C LYS A 6 -2.92 -6.64 17.05
N TYR A 7 -4.05 -6.32 17.71
CA TYR A 7 -4.69 -5.01 17.62
C TYR A 7 -3.78 -3.89 18.16
N ALA A 8 -3.10 -4.11 19.27
CA ALA A 8 -2.16 -3.15 19.83
C ALA A 8 -1.02 -2.84 18.84
N ILE A 9 -0.44 -3.87 18.19
CA ILE A 9 0.63 -3.70 17.20
C ILE A 9 0.09 -2.97 15.96
N ALA A 10 -1.04 -3.40 15.41
CA ALA A 10 -1.64 -2.76 14.25
C ALA A 10 -1.98 -1.29 14.52
N SER A 11 -2.58 -0.98 15.67
CA SER A 11 -2.94 0.40 16.04
C SER A 11 -1.71 1.29 16.23
N ARG A 12 -0.60 0.72 16.72
CA ARG A 12 0.67 1.41 16.83
C ARG A 12 1.20 1.79 15.44
N ILE A 13 1.25 0.84 14.50
CA ILE A 13 1.72 1.07 13.13
C ILE A 13 0.86 2.14 12.45
N VAL A 14 -0.46 2.04 12.57
CA VAL A 14 -1.39 3.03 12.04
C VAL A 14 -1.09 4.42 12.62
N ARG A 15 -0.84 4.53 13.91
CA ARG A 15 -0.51 5.81 14.56
C ARG A 15 0.83 6.36 14.12
N GLU A 16 1.81 5.50 13.93
CA GLU A 16 3.16 5.86 13.49
C GLU A 16 3.16 6.42 12.07
N ILE A 17 2.57 5.69 11.10
CA ILE A 17 2.45 6.17 9.73
C ILE A 17 1.63 7.46 9.67
N ARG A 18 0.50 7.55 10.43
CA ARG A 18 -0.32 8.76 10.48
C ARG A 18 0.43 9.98 11.00
N ARG A 19 1.45 9.79 11.80
CA ARG A 19 2.28 10.88 12.36
C ARG A 19 3.38 11.33 11.41
N ASP A 20 3.78 10.48 10.48
CA ASP A 20 4.77 10.79 9.45
C ASP A 20 4.12 11.46 8.23
N ARG A 21 4.02 12.79 8.28
CA ARG A 21 3.44 13.61 7.22
C ARG A 21 4.14 13.41 5.86
N ARG A 22 5.45 13.10 5.86
CA ARG A 22 6.20 12.88 4.62
C ARG A 22 5.80 11.58 3.96
N SER A 23 5.72 10.49 4.74
CA SER A 23 5.23 9.21 4.23
C SER A 23 3.80 9.31 3.71
N ILE A 24 2.89 9.99 4.43
CA ILE A 24 1.51 10.20 3.95
C ILE A 24 1.49 10.99 2.63
N ALA A 25 2.26 12.07 2.53
CA ALA A 25 2.31 12.86 1.31
C ALA A 25 2.84 12.04 0.11
N MET A 26 3.82 11.19 0.33
CA MET A 26 4.33 10.28 -0.72
C MET A 26 3.33 9.16 -1.05
N ILE A 27 2.69 8.57 -0.05
CA ILE A 27 1.71 7.50 -0.22
C ILE A 27 0.52 7.94 -1.09
N ILE A 28 0.06 9.18 -0.90
CA ILE A 28 -1.10 9.74 -1.60
C ILE A 28 -0.64 10.51 -2.84
N GLY A 29 0.36 11.37 -2.69
CA GLY A 29 0.78 12.31 -3.72
C GLY A 29 1.43 11.63 -4.93
N ALA A 30 2.35 10.70 -4.70
CA ALA A 30 3.08 10.08 -5.80
C ALA A 30 2.16 9.31 -6.78
N PRO A 31 1.27 8.39 -6.33
CA PRO A 31 0.37 7.71 -7.24
C PRO A 31 -0.63 8.67 -7.93
N VAL A 32 -1.10 9.70 -7.23
CA VAL A 32 -2.00 10.71 -7.80
C VAL A 32 -1.29 11.50 -8.91
N ILE A 33 -0.05 11.93 -8.69
CA ILE A 33 0.75 12.63 -9.71
C ILE A 33 0.95 11.74 -10.94
N VAL A 34 1.35 10.49 -10.74
CA VAL A 34 1.58 9.56 -11.87
C VAL A 34 0.29 9.30 -12.63
N MET A 35 -0.82 9.05 -11.94
CA MET A 35 -2.13 8.86 -12.60
C MET A 35 -2.59 10.14 -13.32
N SER A 36 -2.30 11.33 -12.78
CA SER A 36 -2.58 12.60 -13.47
C SER A 36 -1.79 12.73 -14.77
N LEU A 37 -0.50 12.41 -14.75
CA LEU A 37 0.36 12.46 -15.95
C LEU A 37 -0.14 11.48 -17.02
N ILE A 38 -0.53 10.27 -16.62
CA ILE A 38 -1.12 9.28 -17.53
C ILE A 38 -2.42 9.82 -18.10
N GLY A 39 -3.34 10.29 -17.27
CA GLY A 39 -4.61 10.87 -17.69
C GLY A 39 -4.43 12.03 -18.68
N PHE A 40 -3.49 12.91 -18.42
CA PHE A 40 -3.12 14.01 -19.33
C PHE A 40 -2.55 13.50 -20.66
N SER A 41 -1.68 12.50 -20.63
CA SER A 41 -1.07 11.94 -21.85
C SER A 41 -2.07 11.29 -22.79
N PHE A 42 -3.14 10.72 -22.24
CA PHE A 42 -4.18 10.03 -23.02
C PHE A 42 -5.46 10.85 -23.21
N GLN A 43 -5.46 12.17 -22.97
CA GLN A 43 -6.65 13.02 -23.15
C GLN A 43 -7.28 12.95 -24.53
N THR A 44 -6.46 12.81 -25.58
CA THR A 44 -6.91 12.70 -26.97
C THR A 44 -7.32 11.28 -27.37
N GLN A 45 -6.97 10.28 -26.57
CA GLN A 45 -7.20 8.86 -26.81
C GLN A 45 -7.97 8.20 -25.66
N LYS A 46 -9.12 8.77 -25.30
CA LYS A 46 -9.92 8.30 -24.16
C LYS A 46 -10.32 6.83 -24.25
N SER A 47 -10.56 6.30 -25.46
CA SER A 47 -10.88 4.88 -25.64
C SER A 47 -9.75 3.97 -25.15
N VAL A 48 -8.51 4.31 -25.48
CA VAL A 48 -7.32 3.56 -25.03
C VAL A 48 -7.16 3.67 -23.51
N LEU A 49 -7.37 4.86 -22.96
CA LEU A 49 -7.31 5.07 -21.52
C LEU A 49 -8.36 4.25 -20.77
N ASN A 50 -9.60 4.25 -21.25
CA ASN A 50 -10.71 3.50 -20.62
C ASN A 50 -10.44 1.98 -20.62
N GLU A 51 -9.85 1.47 -21.69
CA GLU A 51 -9.50 0.06 -21.81
C GLU A 51 -8.30 -0.33 -20.93
N ALA A 52 -7.28 0.53 -20.84
CA ALA A 52 -6.08 0.31 -20.07
C ALA A 52 -6.22 0.66 -18.57
N ALA A 53 -7.20 1.48 -18.19
CA ALA A 53 -7.32 2.02 -16.82
C ALA A 53 -7.35 0.97 -15.72
N PRO A 54 -8.07 -0.16 -15.80
CA PRO A 54 -8.06 -1.17 -14.76
C PRO A 54 -6.66 -1.75 -14.51
N ALA A 55 -5.92 -2.01 -15.59
CA ALA A 55 -4.54 -2.52 -15.51
C ALA A 55 -3.58 -1.46 -14.92
N LEU A 56 -3.75 -0.20 -15.30
CA LEU A 56 -2.96 0.92 -14.78
C LEU A 56 -3.22 1.12 -13.27
N ILE A 57 -4.48 1.11 -12.84
CA ILE A 57 -4.85 1.22 -11.42
C ILE A 57 -4.21 0.07 -10.63
N ALA A 58 -4.36 -1.17 -11.10
CA ALA A 58 -3.82 -2.34 -10.43
C ALA A 58 -2.29 -2.28 -10.32
N THR A 59 -1.61 -1.87 -11.39
CA THR A 59 -0.13 -1.72 -11.41
C THR A 59 0.33 -0.62 -10.47
N MET A 60 -0.35 0.54 -10.45
CA MET A 60 -0.03 1.64 -9.55
C MET A 60 -0.24 1.25 -8.09
N VAL A 61 -1.36 0.60 -7.78
CA VAL A 61 -1.62 0.08 -6.43
C VAL A 61 -0.54 -0.93 -6.04
N MET A 62 -0.22 -1.88 -6.92
CA MET A 62 0.80 -2.89 -6.65
C MET A 62 2.14 -2.24 -6.32
N PHE A 63 2.61 -1.34 -7.14
CA PHE A 63 3.92 -0.70 -6.99
C PHE A 63 4.00 0.16 -5.73
N PHE A 64 3.06 1.10 -5.56
CA PHE A 64 3.12 2.03 -4.44
C PHE A 64 2.83 1.38 -3.09
N VAL A 65 1.93 0.41 -3.02
CA VAL A 65 1.67 -0.36 -1.80
C VAL A 65 2.88 -1.22 -1.44
N PHE A 66 3.50 -1.85 -2.43
CA PHE A 66 4.72 -2.63 -2.23
C PHE A 66 5.84 -1.75 -1.66
N VAL A 67 6.16 -0.62 -2.31
CA VAL A 67 7.23 0.29 -1.86
C VAL A 67 6.94 0.83 -0.46
N LEU A 68 5.71 1.30 -0.22
CA LEU A 68 5.31 1.78 1.09
C LEU A 68 5.57 0.75 2.18
N THR A 69 5.05 -0.47 1.97
CA THR A 69 5.14 -1.54 2.96
C THR A 69 6.59 -1.95 3.19
N ALA A 70 7.36 -2.11 2.10
CA ALA A 70 8.74 -2.55 2.17
C ALA A 70 9.63 -1.52 2.89
N VAL A 71 9.50 -0.24 2.56
CA VAL A 71 10.26 0.84 3.20
C VAL A 71 9.85 1.01 4.67
N SER A 72 8.56 0.99 4.97
CA SER A 72 8.07 1.13 6.34
C SER A 72 8.53 -0.02 7.24
N PHE A 73 8.46 -1.25 6.75
CA PHE A 73 8.91 -2.41 7.50
C PHE A 73 10.43 -2.43 7.68
N LEU A 74 11.19 -2.00 6.67
CA LEU A 74 12.65 -1.88 6.77
C LEU A 74 13.04 -0.83 7.82
N ARG A 75 12.35 0.31 7.88
CA ARG A 75 12.57 1.33 8.92
C ARG A 75 12.33 0.79 10.33
N GLU A 76 11.25 0.08 10.53
CA GLU A 76 10.94 -0.59 11.80
C GLU A 76 12.07 -1.53 12.23
N ARG A 77 12.61 -2.27 11.29
CA ARG A 77 13.73 -3.18 11.53
C ARG A 77 15.02 -2.43 11.82
N SER A 78 15.36 -1.41 11.03
CA SER A 78 16.61 -0.63 11.18
C SER A 78 16.66 0.18 12.48
N GLN A 79 15.51 0.57 13.02
CA GLN A 79 15.42 1.28 14.30
C GLN A 79 15.46 0.35 15.54
N GLY A 80 15.62 -0.97 15.33
CA GLY A 80 15.64 -1.95 16.41
C GLY A 80 14.29 -2.14 17.12
N THR A 81 13.22 -1.59 16.57
CA THR A 81 11.88 -1.68 17.16
C THR A 81 11.36 -3.11 17.13
N LEU A 82 11.65 -3.83 16.04
CA LEU A 82 11.32 -5.25 15.89
C LEU A 82 11.98 -6.10 16.98
N GLU A 83 13.26 -5.85 17.26
CA GLU A 83 14.03 -6.59 18.27
C GLU A 83 13.51 -6.32 19.69
N ARG A 84 13.15 -5.06 19.98
CA ARG A 84 12.52 -4.69 21.25
C ARG A 84 11.17 -5.36 21.45
N LEU A 85 10.36 -5.50 20.40
CA LEU A 85 9.10 -6.23 20.48
C LEU A 85 9.31 -7.73 20.67
N LEU A 86 10.33 -8.31 20.03
CA LEU A 86 10.67 -9.72 20.18
C LEU A 86 11.23 -10.06 21.59
N SER A 87 11.77 -9.07 22.32
CA SER A 87 12.19 -9.25 23.72
C SER A 87 11.03 -9.22 24.73
N THR A 88 9.82 -8.89 24.25
CA THR A 88 8.60 -8.95 25.07
C THR A 88 7.91 -10.31 24.93
N ALA A 89 6.86 -10.57 25.73
CA ALA A 89 6.07 -11.81 25.68
C ALA A 89 5.15 -11.91 24.42
N VAL A 90 5.57 -11.31 23.29
CA VAL A 90 4.84 -11.33 22.03
C VAL A 90 5.36 -12.46 21.15
N SER A 91 4.48 -13.31 20.61
CA SER A 91 4.90 -14.35 19.68
C SER A 91 5.28 -13.75 18.31
N ARG A 92 6.20 -14.41 17.61
CA ARG A 92 6.60 -14.00 16.24
C ARG A 92 5.40 -13.93 15.29
N GLY A 93 4.43 -14.85 15.45
CA GLY A 93 3.21 -14.87 14.66
C GLY A 93 2.28 -13.68 14.97
N ASP A 94 2.12 -13.31 16.25
CA ASP A 94 1.29 -12.16 16.62
C ASP A 94 1.89 -10.86 16.10
N LEU A 95 3.21 -10.78 16.09
CA LEU A 95 3.95 -9.64 15.55
C LEU A 95 3.74 -9.52 14.04
N LEU A 96 3.95 -10.60 13.29
CA LEU A 96 3.78 -10.62 11.84
C LEU A 96 2.35 -10.26 11.42
N VAL A 97 1.35 -10.86 12.07
CA VAL A 97 -0.07 -10.56 11.79
C VAL A 97 -0.41 -9.12 12.15
N GLY A 98 0.13 -8.59 13.24
CA GLY A 98 -0.05 -7.19 13.64
C GLY A 98 0.51 -6.22 12.59
N TYR A 99 1.71 -6.48 12.07
CA TYR A 99 2.32 -5.69 10.99
C TYR A 99 1.52 -5.80 9.69
N LEU A 100 1.17 -7.01 9.27
CA LEU A 100 0.33 -7.23 8.09
C LEU A 100 -0.97 -6.44 8.17
N THR A 101 -1.67 -6.52 9.30
CA THR A 101 -2.95 -5.82 9.51
C THR A 101 -2.76 -4.31 9.49
N GLY A 102 -1.73 -3.80 10.15
CA GLY A 102 -1.42 -2.37 10.19
C GLY A 102 -1.13 -1.79 8.81
N PHE A 103 -0.26 -2.45 8.03
CA PHE A 103 0.05 -2.02 6.67
C PHE A 103 -1.14 -2.18 5.71
N LEU A 104 -1.93 -3.25 5.87
CA LEU A 104 -3.09 -3.50 5.03
C LEU A 104 -4.14 -2.38 5.14
N ILE A 105 -4.34 -1.80 6.31
CA ILE A 105 -5.25 -0.67 6.51
C ILE A 105 -4.83 0.52 5.63
N PHE A 106 -3.55 0.89 5.64
CA PHE A 106 -3.05 1.99 4.80
C PHE A 106 -3.08 1.64 3.32
N ALA A 107 -2.72 0.41 2.98
CA ALA A 107 -2.75 -0.08 1.62
C ALA A 107 -4.17 -0.03 1.02
N LEU A 108 -5.18 -0.40 1.80
CA LEU A 108 -6.59 -0.30 1.39
C LEU A 108 -7.03 1.16 1.21
N ILE A 109 -6.63 2.05 2.10
CA ILE A 109 -6.92 3.49 1.97
C ILE A 109 -6.26 4.03 0.69
N GLN A 110 -5.00 3.70 0.44
CA GLN A 110 -4.28 4.13 -0.75
C GLN A 110 -4.91 3.60 -2.02
N SER A 111 -5.25 2.32 -2.09
CA SER A 111 -5.91 1.72 -3.26
C SER A 111 -7.26 2.34 -3.54
N LEU A 112 -8.02 2.66 -2.50
CA LEU A 112 -9.30 3.36 -2.62
C LEU A 112 -9.12 4.80 -3.15
N ILE A 113 -8.10 5.53 -2.68
CA ILE A 113 -7.79 6.87 -3.17
C ILE A 113 -7.44 6.85 -4.66
N ILE A 114 -6.58 5.92 -5.09
CA ILE A 114 -6.21 5.78 -6.50
C ILE A 114 -7.44 5.45 -7.35
N LEU A 115 -8.28 4.51 -6.89
CA LEU A 115 -9.51 4.14 -7.59
C LEU A 115 -10.45 5.35 -7.73
N MET A 116 -10.76 6.02 -6.63
CA MET A 116 -11.64 7.19 -6.62
C MET A 116 -11.09 8.33 -7.49
N TYR A 117 -9.79 8.60 -7.39
CA TYR A 117 -9.14 9.61 -8.21
C TYR A 117 -9.26 9.30 -9.71
N THR A 118 -9.03 8.06 -10.10
CA THR A 118 -9.12 7.65 -11.51
C THR A 118 -10.55 7.73 -12.05
N LEU A 119 -11.53 7.31 -11.27
CA LEU A 119 -12.93 7.33 -11.70
C LEU A 119 -13.51 8.76 -11.74
N PHE A 120 -13.24 9.58 -10.73
CA PHE A 120 -13.92 10.88 -10.58
C PHE A 120 -13.13 12.07 -11.12
N VAL A 121 -11.78 12.04 -11.07
CA VAL A 121 -10.95 13.18 -11.51
C VAL A 121 -10.47 12.98 -12.94
N ILE A 122 -9.97 11.80 -13.27
CA ILE A 122 -9.54 11.48 -14.64
C ILE A 122 -10.77 11.21 -15.54
N ASN A 123 -11.89 10.85 -14.90
CA ASN A 123 -13.18 10.59 -15.57
C ASN A 123 -13.08 9.47 -16.60
N VAL A 124 -12.63 8.31 -16.14
CA VAL A 124 -12.51 7.09 -16.93
C VAL A 124 -13.86 6.37 -16.96
N ASP A 125 -14.36 6.11 -18.15
CA ASP A 125 -15.56 5.30 -18.36
C ASP A 125 -15.20 3.82 -18.38
N TYR A 126 -15.49 3.16 -17.27
CA TYR A 126 -15.21 1.74 -17.12
C TYR A 126 -16.39 0.88 -17.60
N ALA A 127 -16.13 -0.01 -18.56
CA ALA A 127 -17.15 -0.86 -19.19
C ALA A 127 -17.56 -2.09 -18.35
N GLY A 128 -16.95 -2.33 -17.19
CA GLY A 128 -17.18 -3.49 -16.33
C GLY A 128 -18.00 -3.18 -15.07
N LYS A 129 -18.12 -4.18 -14.20
CA LYS A 129 -18.73 -4.02 -12.89
C LYS A 129 -17.70 -3.44 -11.90
N LEU A 130 -18.07 -2.41 -11.16
CA LEU A 130 -17.20 -1.81 -10.15
C LEU A 130 -16.71 -2.83 -9.10
N TRP A 131 -17.54 -3.82 -8.79
CA TRP A 131 -17.19 -4.90 -7.86
C TRP A 131 -16.01 -5.75 -8.35
N ASP A 132 -15.85 -5.96 -9.64
CA ASP A 132 -14.73 -6.73 -10.21
C ASP A 132 -13.41 -5.98 -9.99
N ILE A 133 -13.41 -4.66 -10.18
CA ILE A 133 -12.24 -3.82 -9.89
C ILE A 133 -11.90 -3.88 -8.40
N ILE A 134 -12.89 -3.67 -7.53
CA ILE A 134 -12.68 -3.68 -6.07
C ILE A 134 -12.09 -5.03 -5.63
N PHE A 135 -12.61 -6.14 -6.15
CA PHE A 135 -12.13 -7.47 -5.82
C PHE A 135 -10.67 -7.69 -6.29
N ILE A 136 -10.35 -7.30 -7.51
CA ILE A 136 -8.97 -7.37 -8.05
C ILE A 136 -8.03 -6.50 -7.20
N LEU A 137 -8.43 -5.26 -6.91
CA LEU A 137 -7.61 -4.35 -6.11
C LEU A 137 -7.37 -4.89 -4.70
N LEU A 138 -8.34 -5.56 -4.09
CA LEU A 138 -8.18 -6.18 -2.79
C LEU A 138 -7.12 -7.28 -2.83
N ILE A 139 -7.18 -8.17 -3.83
CA ILE A 139 -6.17 -9.23 -4.02
C ILE A 139 -4.79 -8.63 -4.25
N VAL A 140 -4.69 -7.66 -5.17
CA VAL A 140 -3.44 -6.97 -5.50
C VAL A 140 -2.86 -6.30 -4.25
N THR A 141 -3.70 -5.61 -3.47
CA THR A 141 -3.28 -4.93 -2.24
C THR A 141 -2.72 -5.92 -1.21
N ILE A 142 -3.42 -7.02 -0.95
CA ILE A 142 -2.96 -8.06 -0.03
C ILE A 142 -1.63 -8.65 -0.51
N THR A 143 -1.52 -8.97 -1.79
CA THR A 143 -0.30 -9.53 -2.37
C THR A 143 0.87 -8.56 -2.27
N SER A 144 0.65 -7.27 -2.56
CA SER A 144 1.67 -6.22 -2.49
C SER A 144 2.20 -6.01 -1.07
N VAL A 145 1.33 -6.01 -0.07
CA VAL A 145 1.74 -5.92 1.35
C VAL A 145 2.61 -7.11 1.73
N ASN A 146 2.21 -8.33 1.36
CA ASN A 146 2.99 -9.53 1.67
C ASN A 146 4.36 -9.51 0.97
N MET A 147 4.39 -9.15 -0.32
CA MET A 147 5.65 -9.00 -1.07
C MET A 147 6.54 -7.91 -0.46
N GLY A 148 5.97 -6.78 -0.05
CA GLY A 148 6.71 -5.68 0.59
C GLY A 148 7.41 -6.14 1.87
N ILE A 149 6.71 -6.82 2.76
CA ILE A 149 7.30 -7.38 3.98
C ILE A 149 8.36 -8.42 3.62
N PHE A 150 8.07 -9.33 2.69
CA PHE A 150 9.00 -10.38 2.29
C PHE A 150 10.31 -9.81 1.75
N VAL A 151 10.25 -8.90 0.77
CA VAL A 151 11.46 -8.29 0.16
C VAL A 151 12.25 -7.48 1.18
N SER A 152 11.58 -6.76 2.07
CA SER A 152 12.24 -5.96 3.11
C SER A 152 13.06 -6.82 4.09
N THR A 153 12.78 -8.13 4.21
CA THR A 153 13.59 -9.02 5.06
C THR A 153 15.00 -9.23 4.51
N PHE A 154 15.19 -9.11 3.20
CA PHE A 154 16.48 -9.27 2.52
C PHE A 154 17.21 -7.94 2.31
N ALA A 155 16.47 -6.82 2.27
CA ALA A 155 17.05 -5.51 2.06
C ALA A 155 17.84 -5.03 3.30
N ARG A 156 18.97 -4.39 3.06
CA ARG A 156 19.79 -3.73 4.09
C ARG A 156 19.55 -2.23 4.15
N ASN A 157 19.20 -1.62 3.03
CA ASN A 157 18.95 -0.18 2.89
C ASN A 157 17.71 0.09 2.07
N GLU A 158 17.08 1.27 2.29
CA GLU A 158 15.88 1.69 1.54
C GLU A 158 16.11 1.71 0.01
N PHE A 159 17.32 2.07 -0.43
CA PHE A 159 17.69 2.09 -1.86
C PHE A 159 17.75 0.70 -2.53
N GLN A 160 17.75 -0.39 -1.79
CA GLN A 160 17.73 -1.74 -2.36
C GLN A 160 16.30 -2.21 -2.67
N ILE A 161 15.29 -1.46 -2.26
CA ILE A 161 13.86 -1.79 -2.42
C ILE A 161 13.29 -1.08 -3.64
N ILE A 162 13.82 0.07 -4.00
CA ILE A 162 13.41 0.90 -5.14
C ILE A 162 14.20 0.56 -6.39
#